data_e28a525e3ee7f2a5aa0636910e5bf264
#
_entry.id   e28a525e3ee7f2a5aa0636910e5bf264
#
_cell.length_a   1.000
_cell.length_b   1.000
_cell.length_c   1.000
_cell.angle_alpha   90.00
_cell.angle_beta   90.00
_cell.angle_gamma   90.00
#
_symmetry.space_group_name_H-M   'P 1'
#
loop_
_entity.id
_entity.type
_entity.pdbx_description
1 polymer ?
#
loop_
_entity_poly.entity_id
_entity_poly.type
_entity_poly.pdbx_seq_one_letter_code
_entity_poly.pdbx_strand_id
1 'polypeptide(L)'
;RAWVDGGALLYTMDKATQDHGLATTAGVVSHTGVGGLTLGGGFGRLNRKYGLTIDNLIAAEMVTADGEIRRVSANDHPDLFWGIRGGGGNFGVVTRFEFQLHPVGPKLLAGNVVWPMGQARDVLEFWAERAAGYSDELYVGPFMTVTPEGQSVVGMDLLYTGEPAAGEKEMAGLRGFGKPLDDTVGMVDYLATQTALDDTTPPGLRYYIKNGMIGDYSQALVNTMLEVYRPLPGIEMFYHTAGGAVARVPEDATAWPHRNAETMIGVIIGWEDPARDDEIIGAIREMWTGIEPLTGGYYSNLREEAETRTAANYGPSYERLVALKTAYDPANLFRLNANIRPAA
;
A
#
# COMPACT_ATOMS: atom_id res chain seq x y z
N ARG A 1 15.89 -10.01 -12.67
CA ARG A 1 16.22 -8.80 -11.91
C ARG A 1 16.09 -7.58 -12.79
N ALA A 2 15.82 -6.43 -12.18
CA ALA A 2 15.82 -5.13 -12.86
C ALA A 2 16.54 -4.08 -12.02
N TRP A 3 17.30 -3.21 -12.69
CA TRP A 3 17.75 -1.94 -12.12
C TRP A 3 16.79 -0.85 -12.52
N VAL A 4 16.32 -0.08 -11.53
CA VAL A 4 15.32 0.97 -11.71
C VAL A 4 15.84 2.25 -11.06
N ASP A 5 15.83 3.36 -11.79
CA ASP A 5 16.28 4.64 -11.28
C ASP A 5 15.30 5.18 -10.21
N GLY A 6 15.84 5.82 -9.17
CA GLY A 6 15.06 6.29 -8.02
C GLY A 6 13.96 7.29 -8.34
N GLY A 7 14.09 8.01 -9.45
CA GLY A 7 13.08 8.95 -9.96
C GLY A 7 12.09 8.35 -10.97
N ALA A 8 12.17 7.06 -11.28
CA ALA A 8 11.25 6.41 -12.21
C ALA A 8 9.83 6.33 -11.64
N LEU A 9 8.83 6.31 -12.52
CA LEU A 9 7.44 5.99 -12.18
C LEU A 9 7.21 4.48 -12.23
N LEU A 10 6.22 3.99 -11.48
CA LEU A 10 5.85 2.56 -11.47
C LEU A 10 5.49 2.06 -12.88
N TYR A 11 4.74 2.86 -13.66
CA TYR A 11 4.42 2.50 -15.05
C TYR A 11 5.65 2.18 -15.89
N THR A 12 6.72 2.96 -15.74
CA THR A 12 7.97 2.74 -16.51
C THR A 12 8.60 1.40 -16.16
N MET A 13 8.63 1.06 -14.86
CA MET A 13 9.12 -0.22 -14.36
C MET A 13 8.24 -1.37 -14.83
N ASP A 14 6.93 -1.29 -14.62
CA ASP A 14 5.97 -2.34 -14.96
C ASP A 14 5.98 -2.62 -16.48
N LYS A 15 5.96 -1.57 -17.30
CA LYS A 15 6.03 -1.72 -18.77
C LYS A 15 7.29 -2.43 -19.21
N ALA A 16 8.45 -2.00 -18.71
CA ALA A 16 9.74 -2.60 -19.09
C ALA A 16 9.86 -4.08 -18.65
N THR A 17 9.34 -4.41 -17.47
CA THR A 17 9.39 -5.78 -16.95
C THR A 17 8.37 -6.69 -17.65
N GLN A 18 7.21 -6.16 -18.03
CA GLN A 18 6.19 -6.91 -18.77
C GLN A 18 6.60 -7.28 -20.21
N ASP A 19 7.51 -6.57 -20.82
CA ASP A 19 8.14 -7.00 -22.10
C ASP A 19 8.83 -8.37 -21.96
N HIS A 20 9.10 -8.81 -20.73
CA HIS A 20 9.70 -10.10 -20.39
C HIS A 20 8.77 -11.06 -19.62
N GLY A 21 7.48 -10.71 -19.46
CA GLY A 21 6.53 -11.50 -18.67
C GLY A 21 6.87 -11.54 -17.16
N LEU A 22 7.50 -10.47 -16.67
CA LEU A 22 7.99 -10.36 -15.29
C LEU A 22 7.38 -9.14 -14.60
N ALA A 23 7.25 -9.23 -13.28
CA ALA A 23 6.90 -8.08 -12.41
C ALA A 23 7.54 -8.23 -11.02
N THR A 24 7.47 -7.17 -10.24
CA THR A 24 7.71 -7.17 -8.80
C THR A 24 6.54 -6.48 -8.10
N THR A 25 6.40 -6.63 -6.79
CA THR A 25 5.36 -5.89 -6.05
C THR A 25 5.58 -4.39 -6.22
N ALA A 26 4.55 -3.71 -6.69
CA ALA A 26 4.51 -2.27 -6.92
C ALA A 26 3.14 -1.72 -6.48
N GLY A 27 3.02 -0.40 -6.36
CA GLY A 27 1.77 0.27 -5.99
C GLY A 27 0.65 0.08 -7.03
N VAL A 28 -0.54 0.55 -6.69
CA VAL A 28 -1.76 0.38 -7.50
C VAL A 28 -2.10 1.59 -8.38
N VAL A 29 -1.29 2.65 -8.32
CA VAL A 29 -1.40 3.87 -9.14
C VAL A 29 -0.11 4.04 -9.92
N SER A 30 -0.18 4.00 -11.24
CA SER A 30 0.99 3.84 -12.12
C SER A 30 1.92 5.05 -12.17
N HIS A 31 1.42 6.24 -11.92
CA HIS A 31 2.21 7.48 -11.86
C HIS A 31 2.87 7.77 -10.51
N THR A 32 2.81 6.82 -9.57
CA THR A 32 3.56 6.88 -8.30
C THR A 32 5.06 6.70 -8.56
N GLY A 33 5.89 7.44 -7.83
CA GLY A 33 7.35 7.32 -7.89
C GLY A 33 7.87 6.05 -7.20
N VAL A 34 8.76 5.30 -7.88
CA VAL A 34 9.37 4.07 -7.35
C VAL A 34 10.12 4.34 -6.03
N GLY A 35 10.86 5.46 -5.93
CA GLY A 35 11.71 5.74 -4.79
C GLY A 35 10.94 5.88 -3.48
N GLY A 36 9.96 6.77 -3.45
CA GLY A 36 9.14 7.02 -2.24
C GLY A 36 8.37 5.79 -1.82
N LEU A 37 7.70 5.13 -2.77
CA LEU A 37 6.94 3.91 -2.52
C LEU A 37 7.82 2.83 -1.89
N THR A 38 8.97 2.53 -2.50
CA THR A 38 9.88 1.47 -2.03
C THR A 38 10.39 1.75 -0.62
N LEU A 39 10.90 2.97 -0.35
CA LEU A 39 11.54 3.27 0.92
C LEU A 39 10.60 3.18 2.14
N GLY A 40 9.30 3.35 1.95
CA GLY A 40 8.30 3.21 3.03
C GLY A 40 7.64 1.84 3.14
N GLY A 41 8.00 0.88 2.28
CA GLY A 41 7.43 -0.47 2.31
C GLY A 41 6.94 -0.94 0.94
N GLY A 42 5.94 -0.29 0.38
CA GLY A 42 5.38 -0.56 -0.95
C GLY A 42 4.33 -1.67 -0.96
N PHE A 43 3.07 -1.29 -0.71
CA PHE A 43 1.91 -2.16 -0.90
C PHE A 43 1.51 -2.24 -2.37
N GLY A 44 0.94 -3.38 -2.76
CA GLY A 44 0.34 -3.59 -4.07
C GLY A 44 -0.34 -4.95 -4.19
N ARG A 45 -1.00 -5.20 -5.32
CA ARG A 45 -1.80 -6.42 -5.55
C ARG A 45 -1.00 -7.73 -5.52
N LEU A 46 0.33 -7.66 -5.63
CA LEU A 46 1.22 -8.83 -5.62
C LEU A 46 1.78 -9.17 -4.23
N ASN A 47 1.49 -8.36 -3.20
CA ASN A 47 2.16 -8.44 -1.90
C ASN A 47 1.87 -9.75 -1.14
N ARG A 48 0.68 -10.35 -1.27
CA ARG A 48 0.36 -11.61 -0.62
C ARG A 48 1.25 -12.76 -1.10
N LYS A 49 1.58 -12.77 -2.39
CA LYS A 49 2.42 -13.81 -3.00
C LYS A 49 3.91 -13.53 -2.90
N TYR A 50 4.33 -12.28 -3.09
CA TYR A 50 5.73 -11.92 -3.24
C TYR A 50 6.27 -10.97 -2.17
N GLY A 51 5.48 -10.64 -1.14
CA GLY A 51 5.86 -9.65 -0.12
C GLY A 51 5.70 -8.21 -0.61
N LEU A 52 6.06 -7.26 0.24
CA LEU A 52 6.09 -5.84 -0.10
C LEU A 52 7.18 -5.53 -1.14
N THR A 53 7.19 -4.33 -1.70
CA THR A 53 8.25 -3.89 -2.62
C THR A 53 9.64 -4.00 -1.98
N ILE A 54 9.77 -3.67 -0.69
CA ILE A 54 11.04 -3.80 0.06
C ILE A 54 11.53 -5.24 0.22
N ASP A 55 10.64 -6.23 0.17
CA ASP A 55 11.00 -7.64 0.31
C ASP A 55 11.61 -8.19 -0.99
N ASN A 56 11.37 -7.50 -2.08
CA ASN A 56 11.93 -7.76 -3.39
C ASN A 56 13.18 -6.92 -3.71
N LEU A 57 13.59 -6.03 -2.80
CA LEU A 57 14.79 -5.23 -2.97
C LEU A 57 16.04 -6.08 -2.70
N ILE A 58 16.95 -6.14 -3.67
CA ILE A 58 18.21 -6.89 -3.59
C ILE A 58 19.36 -5.97 -3.17
N ALA A 59 19.39 -4.77 -3.76
CA ALA A 59 20.40 -3.76 -3.51
C ALA A 59 19.89 -2.37 -3.91
N ALA A 60 20.56 -1.34 -3.44
CA ALA A 60 20.35 0.02 -3.93
C ALA A 60 21.71 0.75 -4.03
N GLU A 61 21.72 1.79 -4.86
CA GLU A 61 22.77 2.82 -4.85
C GLU A 61 22.17 4.08 -4.27
N MET A 62 22.87 4.72 -3.34
CA MET A 62 22.39 5.92 -2.68
C MET A 62 23.50 6.90 -2.34
N VAL A 63 23.14 8.18 -2.21
CA VAL A 63 24.01 9.24 -1.72
C VAL A 63 23.61 9.56 -0.28
N THR A 64 24.54 9.43 0.65
CA THR A 64 24.38 9.74 2.08
C THR A 64 24.71 11.19 2.40
N ALA A 65 24.49 11.63 3.65
CA ALA A 65 24.63 13.06 4.03
C ALA A 65 26.06 13.60 3.91
N ASP A 66 27.06 12.75 3.92
CA ASP A 66 28.48 13.09 3.68
C ASP A 66 28.84 13.26 2.18
N GLY A 67 27.85 13.06 1.28
CA GLY A 67 28.04 13.16 -0.17
C GLY A 67 28.63 11.91 -0.84
N GLU A 68 28.88 10.85 -0.07
CA GLU A 68 29.41 9.60 -0.60
C GLU A 68 28.35 8.77 -1.29
N ILE A 69 28.73 8.18 -2.45
CA ILE A 69 27.90 7.21 -3.16
C ILE A 69 28.16 5.83 -2.57
N ARG A 70 27.12 5.18 -2.08
CA ARG A 70 27.20 3.86 -1.47
C ARG A 70 26.29 2.86 -2.20
N ARG A 71 26.83 1.69 -2.48
CA ARG A 71 25.99 0.52 -2.76
C ARG A 71 25.58 -0.07 -1.42
N VAL A 72 24.29 -0.39 -1.27
CA VAL A 72 23.73 -1.01 -0.07
C VAL A 72 23.01 -2.31 -0.44
N SER A 73 23.29 -3.36 0.30
CA SER A 73 22.74 -4.71 0.09
C SER A 73 22.90 -5.53 1.36
N ALA A 74 22.46 -6.78 1.35
CA ALA A 74 22.68 -7.71 2.47
C ALA A 74 24.17 -7.91 2.83
N ASN A 75 25.08 -7.66 1.88
CA ASN A 75 26.53 -7.86 2.05
C ASN A 75 27.32 -6.53 2.10
N ASP A 76 26.74 -5.43 1.65
CA ASP A 76 27.36 -4.11 1.63
C ASP A 76 26.51 -3.16 2.45
N HIS A 77 27.03 -2.56 3.52
CA HIS A 77 26.30 -1.68 4.45
C HIS A 77 24.93 -2.30 4.86
N PRO A 78 24.91 -3.52 5.46
CA PRO A 78 23.68 -4.25 5.73
C PRO A 78 22.75 -3.55 6.72
N ASP A 79 23.27 -2.72 7.61
CA ASP A 79 22.53 -1.86 8.52
C ASP A 79 21.76 -0.77 7.78
N LEU A 80 22.42 -0.10 6.84
CA LEU A 80 21.78 0.92 6.00
C LEU A 80 20.75 0.27 5.04
N PHE A 81 21.08 -0.90 4.48
CA PHE A 81 20.15 -1.70 3.69
C PHE A 81 18.91 -2.11 4.48
N TRP A 82 19.07 -2.47 5.75
CA TRP A 82 17.95 -2.71 6.66
C TRP A 82 17.10 -1.45 6.84
N GLY A 83 17.76 -0.29 7.11
CA GLY A 83 17.11 0.99 7.37
C GLY A 83 16.28 1.52 6.21
N ILE A 84 16.77 1.43 4.96
CA ILE A 84 16.04 1.91 3.78
C ILE A 84 14.86 1.01 3.40
N ARG A 85 14.75 -0.18 3.99
CA ARG A 85 13.62 -1.08 3.79
C ARG A 85 12.52 -0.81 4.82
N GLY A 86 11.87 0.37 4.71
CA GLY A 86 10.75 0.80 5.55
C GLY A 86 11.01 2.07 6.36
N GLY A 87 12.27 2.47 6.58
CA GLY A 87 12.62 3.69 7.31
C GLY A 87 12.47 4.98 6.49
N GLY A 88 12.00 4.88 5.25
CA GLY A 88 11.79 6.04 4.38
C GLY A 88 13.06 6.72 3.92
N GLY A 89 12.95 7.95 3.45
CA GLY A 89 14.05 8.76 2.93
C GLY A 89 14.90 9.44 4.00
N ASN A 90 15.07 8.85 5.18
CA ASN A 90 15.76 9.45 6.32
C ASN A 90 17.29 9.36 6.25
N PHE A 91 17.87 8.53 5.39
CA PHE A 91 19.29 8.17 5.41
C PHE A 91 20.07 8.63 4.19
N GLY A 92 19.40 9.15 3.18
CA GLY A 92 20.02 9.58 1.93
C GLY A 92 19.05 9.60 0.76
N VAL A 93 19.58 9.91 -0.42
CA VAL A 93 18.86 9.88 -1.69
C VAL A 93 19.24 8.62 -2.44
N VAL A 94 18.28 7.72 -2.66
CA VAL A 94 18.50 6.52 -3.48
C VAL A 94 18.42 6.91 -4.95
N THR A 95 19.49 6.66 -5.69
CA THR A 95 19.63 6.95 -7.12
C THR A 95 19.15 5.79 -7.97
N ARG A 96 19.30 4.54 -7.47
CA ARG A 96 18.94 3.33 -8.20
C ARG A 96 18.64 2.17 -7.27
N PHE A 97 17.64 1.36 -7.64
CA PHE A 97 17.21 0.13 -6.94
C PHE A 97 17.45 -1.12 -7.80
N GLU A 98 17.88 -2.22 -7.21
CA GLU A 98 17.93 -3.55 -7.84
C GLU A 98 16.82 -4.42 -7.25
N PHE A 99 15.82 -4.79 -8.06
CA PHE A 99 14.69 -5.62 -7.64
C PHE A 99 14.79 -7.06 -8.14
N GLN A 100 14.33 -7.98 -7.30
CA GLN A 100 13.94 -9.31 -7.73
C GLN A 100 12.65 -9.21 -8.54
N LEU A 101 12.62 -9.87 -9.69
CA LEU A 101 11.41 -10.02 -10.51
C LEU A 101 10.89 -11.43 -10.44
N HIS A 102 9.58 -11.58 -10.68
CA HIS A 102 8.85 -12.84 -10.67
C HIS A 102 8.07 -13.01 -11.98
N PRO A 103 7.83 -14.25 -12.44
CA PRO A 103 6.93 -14.51 -13.56
C PRO A 103 5.49 -14.06 -13.19
N VAL A 104 4.98 -13.04 -13.89
CA VAL A 104 3.64 -12.47 -13.71
C VAL A 104 3.14 -11.94 -15.03
N GLY A 105 1.93 -12.26 -15.41
CA GLY A 105 1.32 -11.79 -16.65
C GLY A 105 1.75 -12.60 -17.89
N PRO A 106 1.59 -12.04 -19.11
CA PRO A 106 1.06 -10.70 -19.36
C PRO A 106 -0.42 -10.54 -19.02
N LYS A 107 -1.21 -11.65 -18.97
CA LYS A 107 -2.62 -11.63 -18.58
C LYS A 107 -2.83 -12.32 -17.26
N LEU A 108 -3.71 -11.74 -16.45
CA LEU A 108 -4.13 -12.26 -15.15
C LEU A 108 -5.66 -12.26 -15.06
N LEU A 109 -6.19 -13.11 -14.20
CA LEU A 109 -7.60 -13.05 -13.82
C LEU A 109 -7.75 -11.93 -12.78
N ALA A 110 -8.38 -10.81 -13.16
CA ALA A 110 -8.55 -9.67 -12.29
C ALA A 110 -9.78 -8.83 -12.66
N GLY A 111 -10.21 -7.97 -11.77
CA GLY A 111 -11.33 -7.05 -11.94
C GLY A 111 -12.02 -6.74 -10.63
N ASN A 112 -13.16 -6.07 -10.70
CA ASN A 112 -13.94 -5.68 -9.54
C ASN A 112 -15.28 -6.41 -9.51
N VAL A 113 -15.75 -6.71 -8.29
CA VAL A 113 -17.15 -7.05 -8.05
C VAL A 113 -17.71 -5.94 -7.16
N VAL A 114 -18.87 -5.39 -7.54
CA VAL A 114 -19.44 -4.19 -6.89
C VAL A 114 -20.89 -4.47 -6.49
N TRP A 115 -21.25 -4.09 -5.26
CA TRP A 115 -22.60 -4.22 -4.71
C TRP A 115 -23.15 -2.86 -4.27
N PRO A 116 -24.49 -2.72 -4.21
CA PRO A 116 -25.10 -1.53 -3.63
C PRO A 116 -24.71 -1.42 -2.14
N MET A 117 -24.51 -0.19 -1.66
CA MET A 117 -24.11 0.08 -0.26
C MET A 117 -25.04 -0.59 0.78
N GLY A 118 -26.30 -0.83 0.46
CA GLY A 118 -27.23 -1.55 1.32
C GLY A 118 -26.82 -3.00 1.65
N GLN A 119 -25.90 -3.59 0.89
CA GLN A 119 -25.34 -4.93 1.15
C GLN A 119 -23.94 -4.86 1.79
N ALA A 120 -23.42 -3.68 2.11
CA ALA A 120 -22.02 -3.51 2.53
C ALA A 120 -21.69 -4.34 3.78
N ARG A 121 -22.57 -4.41 4.77
CA ARG A 121 -22.37 -5.24 5.97
C ARG A 121 -22.16 -6.70 5.60
N ASP A 122 -23.11 -7.28 4.88
CA ASP A 122 -23.09 -8.70 4.54
C ASP A 122 -21.87 -9.05 3.66
N VAL A 123 -21.50 -8.15 2.73
CA VAL A 123 -20.35 -8.31 1.84
C VAL A 123 -19.03 -8.27 2.62
N LEU A 124 -18.85 -7.29 3.51
CA LEU A 124 -17.62 -7.14 4.30
C LEU A 124 -17.47 -8.26 5.33
N GLU A 125 -18.57 -8.68 5.99
CA GLU A 125 -18.55 -9.81 6.91
C GLU A 125 -18.24 -11.12 6.19
N PHE A 126 -18.88 -11.37 5.04
CA PHE A 126 -18.62 -12.54 4.21
C PHE A 126 -17.15 -12.65 3.80
N TRP A 127 -16.55 -11.51 3.41
CA TRP A 127 -15.12 -11.46 3.08
C TRP A 127 -14.24 -11.67 4.32
N ALA A 128 -14.49 -10.95 5.42
CA ALA A 128 -13.69 -11.00 6.64
C ALA A 128 -13.59 -12.42 7.22
N GLU A 129 -14.69 -13.17 7.22
CA GLU A 129 -14.73 -14.57 7.68
C GLU A 129 -13.85 -15.50 6.84
N ARG A 130 -13.55 -15.15 5.59
CA ARG A 130 -12.82 -15.99 4.62
C ARG A 130 -11.42 -15.53 4.32
N ALA A 131 -11.08 -14.30 4.67
CA ALA A 131 -9.84 -13.64 4.28
C ALA A 131 -8.58 -14.45 4.65
N ALA A 132 -8.58 -15.08 5.84
CA ALA A 132 -7.46 -15.91 6.31
C ALA A 132 -7.32 -17.23 5.52
N GLY A 133 -8.37 -17.67 4.82
CA GLY A 133 -8.39 -18.95 4.07
C GLY A 133 -8.02 -18.78 2.59
N TYR A 134 -7.87 -17.57 2.08
CA TYR A 134 -7.46 -17.36 0.69
C TYR A 134 -6.00 -17.70 0.45
N SER A 135 -5.73 -18.24 -0.74
CA SER A 135 -4.38 -18.53 -1.18
C SER A 135 -3.52 -17.26 -1.28
N ASP A 136 -2.21 -17.43 -1.32
CA ASP A 136 -1.29 -16.31 -1.55
C ASP A 136 -1.44 -15.72 -2.95
N GLU A 137 -1.96 -16.50 -3.89
CA GLU A 137 -2.24 -16.12 -5.26
C GLU A 137 -3.40 -15.11 -5.37
N LEU A 138 -4.33 -15.11 -4.41
CA LEU A 138 -5.52 -14.26 -4.46
C LEU A 138 -5.33 -13.00 -3.62
N TYR A 139 -5.32 -11.85 -4.30
CA TYR A 139 -5.49 -10.55 -3.68
C TYR A 139 -6.97 -10.16 -3.67
N VAL A 140 -7.46 -9.69 -2.53
CA VAL A 140 -8.82 -9.14 -2.37
C VAL A 140 -8.69 -7.82 -1.62
N GLY A 141 -8.98 -6.72 -2.27
CA GLY A 141 -8.96 -5.37 -1.70
C GLY A 141 -10.39 -4.80 -1.59
N PRO A 142 -11.07 -4.93 -0.45
CA PRO A 142 -12.37 -4.28 -0.27
C PRO A 142 -12.28 -2.77 -0.35
N PHE A 143 -13.33 -2.13 -0.87
CA PHE A 143 -13.46 -0.68 -0.88
C PHE A 143 -14.91 -0.23 -0.74
N MET A 144 -15.11 0.99 -0.26
CA MET A 144 -16.38 1.72 -0.30
C MET A 144 -16.13 3.08 -0.95
N THR A 145 -16.94 3.44 -1.92
CA THR A 145 -16.78 4.69 -2.67
C THR A 145 -18.12 5.25 -3.14
N VAL A 146 -18.07 6.42 -3.76
CA VAL A 146 -19.21 7.03 -4.46
C VAL A 146 -18.85 7.08 -5.95
N THR A 147 -19.70 6.47 -6.79
CA THR A 147 -19.51 6.46 -8.24
C THR A 147 -19.64 7.88 -8.82
N PRO A 148 -19.17 8.14 -10.06
CA PRO A 148 -19.36 9.44 -10.71
C PRO A 148 -20.84 9.86 -10.81
N GLU A 149 -21.77 8.91 -10.86
CA GLU A 149 -23.23 9.13 -10.89
C GLU A 149 -23.81 9.43 -9.50
N GLY A 150 -22.99 9.44 -8.44
CA GLY A 150 -23.38 9.75 -7.07
C GLY A 150 -23.94 8.55 -6.28
N GLN A 151 -23.77 7.32 -6.76
CA GLN A 151 -24.22 6.14 -6.06
C GLN A 151 -23.14 5.64 -5.10
N SER A 152 -23.50 5.43 -3.82
CA SER A 152 -22.61 4.77 -2.86
C SER A 152 -22.59 3.26 -3.10
N VAL A 153 -21.40 2.70 -3.16
CA VAL A 153 -21.18 1.27 -3.42
C VAL A 153 -20.11 0.69 -2.49
N VAL A 154 -20.17 -0.62 -2.28
CA VAL A 154 -19.08 -1.44 -1.74
C VAL A 154 -18.57 -2.34 -2.83
N GLY A 155 -17.27 -2.55 -2.90
CA GLY A 155 -16.67 -3.41 -3.92
C GLY A 155 -15.47 -4.18 -3.40
N MET A 156 -15.00 -5.10 -4.24
CA MET A 156 -13.79 -5.88 -4.04
C MET A 156 -12.93 -5.82 -5.29
N ASP A 157 -11.70 -5.32 -5.16
CA ASP A 157 -10.65 -5.40 -6.18
C ASP A 157 -10.00 -6.78 -6.08
N LEU A 158 -10.10 -7.57 -7.14
CA LEU A 158 -9.65 -8.95 -7.19
C LEU A 158 -8.52 -9.11 -8.21
N LEU A 159 -7.45 -9.83 -7.80
CA LEU A 159 -6.39 -10.23 -8.72
C LEU A 159 -5.86 -11.61 -8.33
N TYR A 160 -5.73 -12.50 -9.30
CA TYR A 160 -5.21 -13.85 -9.11
C TYR A 160 -3.93 -14.07 -9.94
N THR A 161 -2.86 -14.47 -9.28
CA THR A 161 -1.51 -14.64 -9.87
C THR A 161 -1.17 -16.09 -10.20
N GLY A 162 -2.09 -17.03 -10.02
CA GLY A 162 -1.93 -18.44 -10.32
C GLY A 162 -2.62 -18.84 -11.65
N GLU A 163 -2.89 -20.13 -11.81
CA GLU A 163 -3.62 -20.67 -12.96
C GLU A 163 -5.06 -20.13 -12.98
N PRO A 164 -5.56 -19.55 -14.09
CA PRO A 164 -6.87 -18.89 -14.13
C PRO A 164 -8.04 -19.76 -13.68
N ALA A 165 -8.04 -21.06 -14.03
CA ALA A 165 -9.11 -21.97 -13.62
C ALA A 165 -9.18 -22.21 -12.11
N ALA A 166 -8.04 -22.15 -11.41
CA ALA A 166 -8.00 -22.20 -9.95
C ALA A 166 -8.51 -20.89 -9.35
N GLY A 167 -8.16 -19.74 -9.95
CA GLY A 167 -8.66 -18.42 -9.56
C GLY A 167 -10.18 -18.29 -9.71
N GLU A 168 -10.74 -18.72 -10.82
CA GLU A 168 -12.21 -18.76 -11.04
C GLU A 168 -12.91 -19.55 -9.94
N LYS A 169 -12.35 -20.69 -9.55
CA LYS A 169 -12.92 -21.53 -8.48
C LYS A 169 -12.83 -20.85 -7.11
N GLU A 170 -11.68 -20.21 -6.81
CA GLU A 170 -11.47 -19.56 -5.51
C GLU A 170 -12.32 -18.30 -5.36
N MET A 171 -12.44 -17.51 -6.43
CA MET A 171 -13.26 -16.29 -6.47
C MET A 171 -14.78 -16.57 -6.56
N ALA A 172 -15.20 -17.77 -6.95
CA ALA A 172 -16.60 -18.08 -7.22
C ALA A 172 -17.56 -17.71 -6.07
N GLY A 173 -17.10 -17.94 -4.83
CA GLY A 173 -17.88 -17.60 -3.64
C GLY A 173 -18.09 -16.10 -3.47
N LEU A 174 -17.08 -15.28 -3.73
CA LEU A 174 -17.16 -13.82 -3.70
C LEU A 174 -18.04 -13.29 -4.83
N ARG A 175 -17.78 -13.73 -6.05
CA ARG A 175 -18.52 -13.30 -7.26
C ARG A 175 -20.01 -13.67 -7.20
N GLY A 176 -20.32 -14.82 -6.60
CA GLY A 176 -21.71 -15.30 -6.45
C GLY A 176 -22.43 -14.78 -5.20
N PHE A 177 -21.77 -13.98 -4.35
CA PHE A 177 -22.36 -13.52 -3.10
C PHE A 177 -23.37 -12.38 -3.32
N GLY A 178 -24.54 -12.49 -2.67
CA GLY A 178 -25.57 -11.44 -2.70
C GLY A 178 -26.12 -11.17 -4.10
N LYS A 179 -26.22 -9.88 -4.43
CA LYS A 179 -26.68 -9.40 -5.75
C LYS A 179 -25.75 -8.27 -6.20
N PRO A 180 -24.62 -8.59 -6.85
CA PRO A 180 -23.74 -7.57 -7.37
C PRO A 180 -24.43 -6.70 -8.43
N LEU A 181 -24.05 -5.43 -8.48
CA LEU A 181 -24.41 -4.48 -9.53
C LEU A 181 -23.57 -4.74 -10.78
N ASP A 182 -22.31 -5.10 -10.56
CA ASP A 182 -21.33 -5.32 -11.63
C ASP A 182 -20.29 -6.37 -11.21
N ASP A 183 -19.81 -7.14 -12.19
CA ASP A 183 -18.70 -8.10 -12.07
C ASP A 183 -17.84 -8.00 -13.34
N THR A 184 -16.72 -7.33 -13.23
CA THR A 184 -15.76 -7.11 -14.33
C THR A 184 -14.62 -8.11 -14.34
N VAL A 185 -14.63 -9.12 -13.44
CA VAL A 185 -13.55 -10.11 -13.32
C VAL A 185 -13.42 -10.93 -14.61
N GLY A 186 -12.23 -10.87 -15.19
CA GLY A 186 -11.89 -11.57 -16.42
C GLY A 186 -10.38 -11.62 -16.67
N MET A 187 -9.99 -12.15 -17.81
CA MET A 187 -8.59 -12.15 -18.24
C MET A 187 -8.19 -10.77 -18.76
N VAL A 188 -7.41 -10.04 -18.00
CA VAL A 188 -6.94 -8.68 -18.31
C VAL A 188 -5.42 -8.60 -18.36
N ASP A 189 -4.89 -7.62 -19.07
CA ASP A 189 -3.45 -7.37 -19.08
C ASP A 189 -2.98 -6.82 -17.72
N TYR A 190 -1.82 -7.30 -17.24
CA TYR A 190 -1.25 -6.81 -15.96
C TYR A 190 -1.10 -5.28 -15.94
N LEU A 191 -0.61 -4.68 -17.05
CA LEU A 191 -0.51 -3.22 -17.13
C LEU A 191 -1.86 -2.51 -16.99
N ALA A 192 -2.93 -3.10 -17.52
CA ALA A 192 -4.27 -2.53 -17.35
C ALA A 192 -4.72 -2.54 -15.86
N THR A 193 -4.35 -3.56 -15.09
CA THR A 193 -4.63 -3.57 -13.64
C THR A 193 -3.83 -2.50 -12.89
N GLN A 194 -2.60 -2.24 -13.31
CA GLN A 194 -1.71 -1.26 -12.66
C GLN A 194 -2.07 0.19 -12.98
N THR A 195 -2.78 0.43 -14.09
CA THR A 195 -3.25 1.76 -14.49
C THR A 195 -4.74 2.02 -14.16
N ALA A 196 -5.44 1.02 -13.62
CA ALA A 196 -6.90 1.08 -13.42
C ALA A 196 -7.35 2.23 -12.49
N LEU A 197 -6.49 2.71 -11.59
CA LEU A 197 -6.80 3.79 -10.64
C LEU A 197 -6.20 5.15 -11.06
N ASP A 198 -5.54 5.25 -12.20
CA ASP A 198 -4.88 6.50 -12.61
C ASP A 198 -5.88 7.64 -12.81
N ASP A 199 -7.04 7.34 -13.39
CA ASP A 199 -8.11 8.33 -13.62
C ASP A 199 -8.85 8.72 -12.33
N THR A 200 -8.76 7.94 -11.26
CA THR A 200 -9.37 8.26 -9.97
C THR A 200 -8.49 9.13 -9.10
N THR A 201 -7.20 9.20 -9.42
CA THR A 201 -6.20 9.97 -8.69
C THR A 201 -5.38 10.91 -9.61
N PRO A 202 -6.03 11.73 -10.48
CA PRO A 202 -5.32 12.55 -11.45
C PRO A 202 -4.46 13.62 -10.77
N PRO A 203 -3.31 13.97 -11.36
CA PRO A 203 -2.50 15.11 -10.90
C PRO A 203 -3.30 16.42 -10.93
N GLY A 204 -3.02 17.29 -9.95
CA GLY A 204 -3.60 18.65 -9.90
C GLY A 204 -4.83 18.79 -9.01
N LEU A 205 -5.42 17.71 -8.55
CA LEU A 205 -6.40 17.76 -7.47
C LEU A 205 -5.72 17.97 -6.11
N ARG A 206 -6.51 18.43 -5.16
CA ARG A 206 -6.18 18.41 -3.73
C ARG A 206 -6.54 17.04 -3.19
N TYR A 207 -5.67 16.48 -2.37
CA TYR A 207 -5.92 15.18 -1.73
C TYR A 207 -5.73 15.27 -0.24
N TYR A 208 -6.53 14.55 0.50
CA TYR A 208 -6.30 14.29 1.91
C TYR A 208 -6.54 12.82 2.22
N ILE A 209 -5.62 12.23 3.00
CA ILE A 209 -5.66 10.81 3.30
C ILE A 209 -5.34 10.56 4.77
N LYS A 210 -6.04 9.61 5.37
CA LYS A 210 -5.69 8.98 6.64
C LYS A 210 -5.58 7.48 6.43
N ASN A 211 -4.65 6.85 7.13
CA ASN A 211 -4.46 5.41 7.04
C ASN A 211 -3.98 4.81 8.35
N GLY A 212 -4.15 3.49 8.50
CA GLY A 212 -3.67 2.73 9.64
C GLY A 212 -3.54 1.25 9.37
N MET A 213 -2.72 0.59 10.17
CA MET A 213 -2.48 -0.84 10.09
C MET A 213 -3.46 -1.58 11.00
N ILE A 214 -4.14 -2.58 10.48
CA ILE A 214 -5.16 -3.38 11.16
C ILE A 214 -4.64 -4.80 11.36
N GLY A 215 -4.72 -5.30 12.61
CA GLY A 215 -4.22 -6.64 12.97
C GLY A 215 -5.20 -7.77 12.71
N ASP A 216 -6.50 -7.49 12.62
CA ASP A 216 -7.52 -8.51 12.35
C ASP A 216 -8.75 -7.91 11.64
N TYR A 217 -9.54 -8.76 11.00
CA TYR A 217 -10.81 -8.39 10.35
C TYR A 217 -11.99 -8.62 11.30
N SER A 218 -11.97 -7.96 12.46
CA SER A 218 -12.98 -8.14 13.49
C SER A 218 -14.35 -7.56 13.10
N GLN A 219 -15.41 -8.08 13.72
CA GLN A 219 -16.76 -7.51 13.63
C GLN A 219 -16.79 -6.04 14.07
N ALA A 220 -15.94 -5.68 15.04
CA ALA A 220 -15.81 -4.29 15.50
C ALA A 220 -15.30 -3.38 14.37
N LEU A 221 -14.32 -3.84 13.57
CA LEU A 221 -13.83 -3.10 12.42
C LEU A 221 -14.94 -2.86 11.40
N VAL A 222 -15.67 -3.90 10.98
CA VAL A 222 -16.77 -3.78 10.01
C VAL A 222 -17.84 -2.83 10.52
N ASN A 223 -18.25 -2.95 11.79
CA ASN A 223 -19.23 -2.05 12.42
C ASN A 223 -18.77 -0.60 12.38
N THR A 224 -17.54 -0.34 12.83
CA THR A 224 -16.97 1.02 12.86
C THR A 224 -16.89 1.61 11.45
N MET A 225 -16.40 0.85 10.46
CA MET A 225 -16.27 1.32 9.10
C MET A 225 -17.61 1.78 8.52
N LEU A 226 -18.67 0.99 8.72
CA LEU A 226 -20.02 1.30 8.25
C LEU A 226 -20.64 2.49 9.00
N GLU A 227 -20.36 2.62 10.30
CA GLU A 227 -20.87 3.70 11.13
C GLU A 227 -20.25 5.06 10.77
N VAL A 228 -18.93 5.07 10.55
CA VAL A 228 -18.21 6.33 10.28
C VAL A 228 -18.27 6.76 8.82
N TYR A 229 -18.50 5.83 7.88
CA TYR A 229 -18.50 6.15 6.45
C TYR A 229 -19.47 7.28 6.10
N ARG A 230 -18.95 8.28 5.40
CA ARG A 230 -19.73 9.41 4.85
C ARG A 230 -19.60 9.40 3.32
N PRO A 231 -20.69 9.29 2.58
CA PRO A 231 -20.67 9.25 1.12
C PRO A 231 -20.43 10.65 0.52
N LEU A 232 -19.18 11.06 0.45
CA LEU A 232 -18.77 12.31 -0.18
C LEU A 232 -18.29 12.03 -1.62
N PRO A 233 -18.57 12.92 -2.61
CA PRO A 233 -18.00 12.79 -3.94
C PRO A 233 -16.46 12.74 -3.91
N GLY A 234 -15.88 11.77 -4.59
CA GLY A 234 -14.42 11.57 -4.64
C GLY A 234 -13.82 10.85 -3.43
N ILE A 235 -14.66 10.38 -2.48
CA ILE A 235 -14.18 9.59 -1.35
C ILE A 235 -13.95 8.13 -1.76
N GLU A 236 -12.88 7.56 -1.22
CA GLU A 236 -12.66 6.12 -1.19
C GLU A 236 -12.17 5.69 0.19
N MET A 237 -12.81 4.70 0.76
CA MET A 237 -12.36 3.97 1.93
C MET A 237 -11.95 2.58 1.46
N PHE A 238 -10.67 2.23 1.60
CA PHE A 238 -10.10 1.06 0.96
C PHE A 238 -9.25 0.22 1.92
N TYR A 239 -9.05 -1.04 1.55
CA TYR A 239 -8.17 -1.97 2.24
C TYR A 239 -7.08 -2.45 1.28
N HIS A 240 -5.83 -2.32 1.70
CA HIS A 240 -4.72 -3.03 1.08
C HIS A 240 -4.38 -4.26 1.92
N THR A 241 -4.90 -5.41 1.50
CA THR A 241 -4.69 -6.67 2.24
C THR A 241 -3.23 -7.07 2.22
N ALA A 242 -2.74 -7.49 3.38
CA ALA A 242 -1.42 -8.03 3.61
C ALA A 242 -1.49 -9.56 3.87
N GLY A 243 -0.90 -10.06 4.93
CA GLY A 243 -0.80 -11.51 5.20
C GLY A 243 0.13 -12.23 4.22
N GLY A 244 -0.08 -13.51 4.00
CA GLY A 244 0.69 -14.29 3.04
C GLY A 244 2.21 -14.13 3.16
N ALA A 245 2.89 -13.81 2.07
CA ALA A 245 4.35 -13.59 2.05
C ALA A 245 4.80 -12.42 2.93
N VAL A 246 3.99 -11.37 3.10
CA VAL A 246 4.32 -10.23 3.97
C VAL A 246 4.49 -10.67 5.42
N ALA A 247 3.55 -11.48 5.93
CA ALA A 247 3.56 -11.97 7.30
C ALA A 247 4.64 -13.03 7.57
N ARG A 248 5.18 -13.67 6.52
CA ARG A 248 6.27 -14.67 6.67
C ARG A 248 7.66 -14.04 6.80
N VAL A 249 7.80 -12.75 6.50
CA VAL A 249 9.07 -12.03 6.72
C VAL A 249 9.21 -11.75 8.22
N PRO A 250 10.34 -12.10 8.87
CA PRO A 250 10.57 -11.78 10.28
C PRO A 250 10.44 -10.26 10.56
N GLU A 251 9.88 -9.89 11.70
CA GLU A 251 9.64 -8.49 12.08
C GLU A 251 10.90 -7.62 12.04
N ASP A 252 12.03 -8.19 12.42
CA ASP A 252 13.32 -7.52 12.50
C ASP A 252 14.14 -7.54 11.20
N ALA A 253 13.66 -8.26 10.17
CA ALA A 253 14.37 -8.39 8.88
C ALA A 253 14.46 -7.09 8.09
N THR A 254 13.57 -6.14 8.36
CA THR A 254 13.52 -4.80 7.74
C THR A 254 13.12 -3.75 8.78
N ALA A 255 13.29 -2.48 8.47
CA ALA A 255 12.83 -1.40 9.34
C ALA A 255 11.29 -1.24 9.37
N TRP A 256 10.58 -1.84 8.41
CA TRP A 256 9.11 -1.83 8.37
C TRP A 256 8.52 -2.78 9.42
N PRO A 257 7.77 -2.29 10.44
CA PRO A 257 7.49 -3.07 11.65
C PRO A 257 6.14 -3.80 11.64
N HIS A 258 5.30 -3.64 10.60
CA HIS A 258 3.89 -4.07 10.64
C HIS A 258 3.66 -5.44 9.98
N ARG A 259 4.57 -6.42 10.20
CA ARG A 259 4.50 -7.75 9.55
C ARG A 259 3.27 -8.56 9.95
N ASN A 260 2.75 -8.33 11.15
CA ASN A 260 1.57 -9.00 11.69
C ASN A 260 0.24 -8.31 11.32
N ALA A 261 0.29 -7.21 10.54
CA ALA A 261 -0.92 -6.57 10.07
C ALA A 261 -1.56 -7.40 8.94
N GLU A 262 -2.87 -7.61 9.03
CA GLU A 262 -3.65 -8.28 7.98
C GLU A 262 -4.00 -7.32 6.84
N THR A 263 -4.08 -6.02 7.13
CA THR A 263 -4.38 -5.00 6.12
C THR A 263 -3.89 -3.63 6.54
N MET A 264 -3.64 -2.79 5.54
CA MET A 264 -3.64 -1.33 5.69
C MET A 264 -5.01 -0.82 5.24
N ILE A 265 -5.67 -0.05 6.11
CA ILE A 265 -6.90 0.64 5.79
C ILE A 265 -6.60 2.11 5.50
N GLY A 266 -7.27 2.68 4.50
CA GLY A 266 -7.15 4.10 4.18
C GLY A 266 -8.50 4.74 3.87
N VAL A 267 -8.59 6.03 4.14
CA VAL A 267 -9.66 6.91 3.68
C VAL A 267 -9.02 8.04 2.92
N ILE A 268 -9.28 8.12 1.62
CA ILE A 268 -8.78 9.16 0.73
C ILE A 268 -9.94 9.92 0.11
N ILE A 269 -9.74 11.21 -0.12
CA ILE A 269 -10.65 12.04 -0.89
C ILE A 269 -9.87 13.00 -1.77
N GLY A 270 -10.36 13.20 -3.00
CA GLY A 270 -9.84 14.19 -3.94
C GLY A 270 -10.89 15.28 -4.21
N TRP A 271 -10.45 16.58 -4.31
CA TRP A 271 -11.34 17.70 -4.66
C TRP A 271 -10.56 18.81 -5.36
N GLU A 272 -11.27 19.75 -6.02
CA GLU A 272 -10.66 20.84 -6.79
C GLU A 272 -10.63 22.15 -6.00
N ASP A 273 -11.76 22.55 -5.40
CA ASP A 273 -11.98 23.87 -4.82
C ASP A 273 -11.30 24.02 -3.45
N PRO A 274 -10.23 24.87 -3.33
CA PRO A 274 -9.55 25.11 -2.06
C PRO A 274 -10.46 25.73 -0.98
N ALA A 275 -11.56 26.36 -1.33
CA ALA A 275 -12.52 26.89 -0.36
C ALA A 275 -13.22 25.79 0.46
N ARG A 276 -13.15 24.54 0.01
CA ARG A 276 -13.72 23.38 0.69
C ARG A 276 -12.73 22.62 1.57
N ASP A 277 -11.49 23.09 1.71
CA ASP A 277 -10.43 22.38 2.47
C ASP A 277 -10.88 22.04 3.90
N ASP A 278 -11.32 23.04 4.65
CA ASP A 278 -11.71 22.85 6.05
C ASP A 278 -12.89 21.88 6.22
N GLU A 279 -13.89 21.98 5.33
CA GLU A 279 -15.06 21.09 5.31
C GLU A 279 -14.62 19.63 5.08
N ILE A 280 -13.85 19.40 4.00
CA ILE A 280 -13.49 18.05 3.53
C ILE A 280 -12.47 17.41 4.47
N ILE A 281 -11.43 18.13 4.86
CA ILE A 281 -10.41 17.65 5.80
C ILE A 281 -11.05 17.37 7.16
N GLY A 282 -11.97 18.23 7.61
CA GLY A 282 -12.74 18.04 8.84
C GLY A 282 -13.55 16.75 8.81
N ALA A 283 -14.26 16.47 7.72
CA ALA A 283 -15.04 15.24 7.57
C ALA A 283 -14.18 13.96 7.61
N ILE A 284 -13.01 13.97 6.95
CA ILE A 284 -12.09 12.81 6.99
C ILE A 284 -11.51 12.62 8.39
N ARG A 285 -11.15 13.69 9.09
CA ARG A 285 -10.65 13.62 10.47
C ARG A 285 -11.72 13.07 11.43
N GLU A 286 -12.97 13.49 11.26
CA GLU A 286 -14.10 12.97 12.05
C GLU A 286 -14.27 11.46 11.84
N MET A 287 -14.32 11.00 10.57
CA MET A 287 -14.37 9.56 10.25
C MET A 287 -13.19 8.81 10.86
N TRP A 288 -11.99 9.38 10.75
CA TRP A 288 -10.77 8.75 11.25
C TRP A 288 -10.73 8.59 12.77
N THR A 289 -11.36 9.50 13.52
CA THR A 289 -11.45 9.42 14.98
C THR A 289 -12.08 8.12 15.46
N GLY A 290 -13.03 7.55 14.71
CA GLY A 290 -13.62 6.25 15.01
C GLY A 290 -12.73 5.07 14.64
N ILE A 291 -11.94 5.19 13.57
CA ILE A 291 -11.09 4.11 13.02
C ILE A 291 -9.75 4.01 13.77
N GLU A 292 -9.14 5.14 14.11
CA GLU A 292 -7.80 5.22 14.70
C GLU A 292 -7.58 4.31 15.92
N PRO A 293 -8.54 4.16 16.87
CA PRO A 293 -8.37 3.28 18.01
C PRO A 293 -8.22 1.79 17.67
N LEU A 294 -8.61 1.39 16.45
CA LEU A 294 -8.50 0.02 15.95
C LEU A 294 -7.17 -0.24 15.24
N THR A 295 -6.33 0.80 15.07
CA THR A 295 -5.07 0.70 14.30
C THR A 295 -3.87 0.48 15.22
N GLY A 296 -2.92 -0.36 14.77
CA GLY A 296 -1.64 -0.61 15.44
C GLY A 296 -0.47 0.24 14.92
N GLY A 297 -0.73 1.23 14.08
CA GLY A 297 0.27 2.09 13.44
C GLY A 297 -0.25 2.63 12.11
N TYR A 298 0.65 3.22 11.30
CA TYR A 298 0.27 3.79 10.01
C TYR A 298 1.30 3.46 8.91
N TYR A 299 0.89 3.57 7.66
CA TYR A 299 1.76 3.46 6.49
C TYR A 299 2.33 4.83 6.13
N SER A 300 3.63 5.00 6.30
CA SER A 300 4.31 6.30 6.22
C SER A 300 4.26 6.98 4.85
N ASN A 301 4.01 6.22 3.77
CA ASN A 301 3.90 6.77 2.41
C ASN A 301 2.59 7.50 2.13
N LEU A 302 1.55 7.25 2.93
CA LEU A 302 0.23 7.86 2.79
C LEU A 302 -0.06 8.80 3.97
N ARG A 303 0.80 9.81 4.15
CA ARG A 303 0.74 10.72 5.28
C ARG A 303 0.68 12.17 4.83
N GLU A 304 -0.36 12.89 5.24
CA GLU A 304 -0.60 14.30 4.89
C GLU A 304 -0.12 15.30 5.98
N GLU A 305 -0.01 14.87 7.23
CA GLU A 305 0.33 15.74 8.35
C GLU A 305 1.66 15.36 9.00
N ALA A 306 2.27 16.33 9.69
CA ALA A 306 3.43 16.06 10.53
C ALA A 306 3.04 15.05 11.62
N GLU A 307 3.59 13.86 11.55
CA GLU A 307 3.26 12.78 12.48
C GLU A 307 4.13 12.89 13.74
N THR A 308 3.48 13.08 14.87
CA THR A 308 4.15 13.18 16.17
C THR A 308 4.43 11.80 16.78
N ARG A 309 3.83 10.73 16.22
CA ARG A 309 3.93 9.35 16.71
C ARG A 309 4.94 8.51 15.93
N THR A 310 5.93 9.14 15.25
CA THR A 310 6.93 8.41 14.46
C THR A 310 7.62 7.31 15.27
N ALA A 311 8.02 7.60 16.52
CA ALA A 311 8.64 6.62 17.39
C ALA A 311 7.70 5.44 17.70
N ALA A 312 6.44 5.74 18.04
CA ALA A 312 5.45 4.71 18.33
C ALA A 312 5.13 3.86 17.08
N ASN A 313 5.13 4.48 15.90
CA ASN A 313 4.89 3.76 14.64
C ASN A 313 5.99 2.74 14.31
N TYR A 314 7.26 3.08 14.56
CA TYR A 314 8.36 2.15 14.35
C TYR A 314 8.58 1.15 15.50
N GLY A 315 7.94 1.39 16.66
CA GLY A 315 8.00 0.48 17.81
C GLY A 315 9.44 0.01 18.12
N PRO A 316 9.68 -1.31 18.20
CA PRO A 316 11.01 -1.86 18.53
C PRO A 316 12.12 -1.45 17.54
N SER A 317 11.79 -1.12 16.29
CA SER A 317 12.76 -0.71 15.26
C SER A 317 13.27 0.71 15.48
N TYR A 318 12.59 1.55 16.28
CA TYR A 318 12.88 2.99 16.36
C TYR A 318 14.27 3.30 16.87
N GLU A 319 14.72 2.65 17.96
CA GLU A 319 16.05 2.88 18.53
C GLU A 319 17.17 2.55 17.55
N ARG A 320 17.02 1.44 16.81
CA ARG A 320 17.97 1.04 15.76
C ARG A 320 17.98 2.06 14.61
N LEU A 321 16.83 2.60 14.22
CA LEU A 321 16.71 3.66 13.22
C LEU A 321 17.38 4.96 13.69
N VAL A 322 17.24 5.34 14.96
CA VAL A 322 17.91 6.50 15.56
C VAL A 322 19.43 6.32 15.55
N ALA A 323 19.94 5.14 15.91
CA ALA A 323 21.36 4.84 15.86
C ALA A 323 21.90 4.94 14.43
N LEU A 324 21.19 4.38 13.46
CA LEU A 324 21.51 4.46 12.04
C LEU A 324 21.51 5.92 11.54
N LYS A 325 20.48 6.68 11.89
CA LYS A 325 20.37 8.10 11.56
C LYS A 325 21.55 8.90 12.11
N THR A 326 21.93 8.65 13.35
CA THR A 326 23.08 9.30 13.99
C THR A 326 24.38 9.00 13.25
N ALA A 327 24.54 7.77 12.76
CA ALA A 327 25.74 7.35 12.03
C ALA A 327 25.83 7.97 10.62
N TYR A 328 24.72 8.03 9.87
CA TYR A 328 24.73 8.42 8.46
C TYR A 328 24.25 9.84 8.18
N ASP A 329 23.50 10.45 9.10
CA ASP A 329 23.02 11.84 8.98
C ASP A 329 22.91 12.55 10.34
N PRO A 330 24.03 12.74 11.03
CA PRO A 330 24.05 13.36 12.37
C PRO A 330 23.55 14.82 12.37
N ALA A 331 23.63 15.52 11.23
CA ALA A 331 23.13 16.88 11.08
C ALA A 331 21.63 16.95 10.76
N ASN A 332 20.95 15.79 10.64
CA ASN A 332 19.55 15.70 10.27
C ASN A 332 19.21 16.46 8.97
N LEU A 333 20.04 16.28 7.94
CA LEU A 333 19.84 16.87 6.61
C LEU A 333 18.55 16.37 5.97
N PHE A 334 18.31 15.04 6.02
CA PHE A 334 17.13 14.37 5.47
C PHE A 334 16.01 14.33 6.52
N ARG A 335 15.14 15.35 6.54
CA ARG A 335 14.12 15.54 7.60
C ARG A 335 12.70 15.80 7.10
N LEU A 336 12.47 15.75 5.80
CA LEU A 336 11.16 16.09 5.21
C LEU A 336 10.18 14.92 5.19
N ASN A 337 10.63 13.74 5.56
CA ASN A 337 9.80 12.53 5.70
C ASN A 337 9.24 12.41 7.14
N ALA A 338 8.74 11.23 7.50
CA ALA A 338 8.53 10.85 8.90
C ALA A 338 9.89 10.89 9.62
N ASN A 339 10.26 12.05 10.12
CA ASN A 339 11.62 12.36 10.54
C ASN A 339 12.06 11.49 11.73
N ILE A 340 13.06 10.67 11.50
CA ILE A 340 13.81 9.96 12.55
C ILE A 340 14.95 10.90 12.95
N ARG A 341 14.86 11.47 14.15
CA ARG A 341 15.89 12.39 14.64
C ARG A 341 17.12 11.62 15.10
N PRO A 342 18.36 12.10 14.78
CA PRO A 342 19.57 11.53 15.36
C PRO A 342 19.59 11.70 16.88
N ALA A 343 20.34 10.87 17.58
CA ALA A 343 20.61 11.08 19.01
C ALA A 343 21.34 12.42 19.24
N ALA A 344 21.06 13.04 20.40
CA ALA A 344 21.64 14.32 20.79
C ALA A 344 23.15 14.21 21.07
#